data_dab1086e34f499db721dda822cd0fb81
#
_entry.id   dab1086e34f499db721dda822cd0fb81
#
_cell.length_a   1.000
_cell.length_b   1.000
_cell.length_c   1.000
_cell.angle_alpha   90.00
_cell.angle_beta   90.00
_cell.angle_gamma   90.00
#
_symmetry.space_group_name_H-M   'P 1'
#
loop_
_entity.id
_entity.type
_entity.pdbx_description
1 polymer ?
#
loop_
_entity_poly.entity_id
_entity_poly.type
_entity_poly.pdbx_seq_one_letter_code
_entity_poly.pdbx_strand_id
1 'polypeptide(L)'
;VGYDENYNLIINNPNDDPENWSFSKLVDLLYEQYGFKSWKDASNTWGTNWKTVRNSLLGDVALKNADRVVSVRDPHKPSQLIKEKMIESKSNGGKVIEIKRDGMRPIYIFEGGSLSFYKDKLRQIDGELTPTEVLTDFWADINFAGMAKEGAVQFKNSKKPEKLIKRILELSTEEGDLVLDSFAGSATTAAVSLKMKRKFITIELAPHCYSHCLPRLMRVVDGEQSGISKAVNWNGGGGFKFYELAPSLLVK
;
A
#
# COMPACT_ATOMS: atom_id res chain seq x y z
N VAL A 1 5.38 -3.34 -2.21
CA VAL A 1 5.32 -3.48 -0.73
C VAL A 1 6.49 -4.36 -0.31
N GLY A 2 7.28 -3.90 0.69
CA GLY A 2 8.38 -4.69 1.23
C GLY A 2 7.91 -5.91 2.04
N TYR A 3 8.86 -6.72 2.52
CA TYR A 3 8.59 -7.84 3.41
C TYR A 3 7.94 -7.35 4.72
N ASP A 4 6.85 -8.01 5.12
CA ASP A 4 6.16 -7.73 6.40
C ASP A 4 6.83 -8.56 7.51
N GLU A 5 7.62 -7.90 8.36
CA GLU A 5 8.39 -8.52 9.45
C GLU A 5 7.52 -9.23 10.51
N ASN A 6 6.21 -9.03 10.50
CA ASN A 6 5.30 -9.78 11.38
C ASN A 6 5.19 -11.26 10.97
N TYR A 7 5.47 -11.60 9.71
CA TYR A 7 5.52 -12.99 9.24
C TYR A 7 6.88 -13.61 9.53
N ASN A 8 7.13 -13.88 10.79
CA ASN A 8 8.44 -14.22 11.34
C ASN A 8 8.60 -15.69 11.77
N LEU A 9 7.54 -16.49 11.66
CA LEU A 9 7.54 -17.92 11.96
C LEU A 9 7.41 -18.77 10.70
N ILE A 10 7.99 -19.97 10.73
CA ILE A 10 7.85 -20.97 9.67
C ILE A 10 7.46 -22.32 10.29
N ILE A 11 6.48 -22.99 9.67
CA ILE A 11 6.08 -24.35 10.04
C ILE A 11 7.12 -25.31 9.48
N ASN A 12 7.74 -26.12 10.35
CA ASN A 12 8.80 -27.05 9.95
C ASN A 12 8.23 -28.31 9.27
N ASN A 13 7.06 -28.75 9.71
CA ASN A 13 6.39 -29.98 9.31
C ASN A 13 4.93 -29.72 8.84
N PRO A 14 4.73 -28.96 7.74
CA PRO A 14 3.39 -28.49 7.32
C PRO A 14 2.46 -29.61 6.85
N ASN A 15 2.99 -30.81 6.58
CA ASN A 15 2.20 -31.97 6.13
C ASN A 15 1.64 -32.81 7.28
N ASP A 16 2.04 -32.52 8.52
CA ASP A 16 1.51 -33.20 9.71
C ASP A 16 0.16 -32.60 10.11
N ASP A 17 -0.57 -33.28 11.01
CA ASP A 17 -1.76 -32.72 11.62
C ASP A 17 -1.42 -31.40 12.34
N PRO A 18 -2.27 -30.37 12.23
CA PRO A 18 -1.98 -29.04 12.78
C PRO A 18 -1.58 -29.02 14.27
N GLU A 19 -2.14 -29.92 15.08
CA GLU A 19 -1.78 -30.05 16.52
C GLU A 19 -0.30 -30.45 16.74
N ASN A 20 0.33 -31.04 15.73
CA ASN A 20 1.72 -31.52 15.76
C ASN A 20 2.69 -30.54 15.07
N TRP A 21 2.22 -29.41 14.55
CA TRP A 21 3.10 -28.44 13.90
C TRP A 21 4.12 -27.90 14.88
N SER A 22 5.36 -27.86 14.41
CA SER A 22 6.47 -27.18 15.09
C SER A 22 6.89 -25.95 14.34
N PHE A 23 7.41 -24.96 15.04
CA PHE A 23 7.73 -23.66 14.48
C PHE A 23 9.20 -23.30 14.73
N SER A 24 9.81 -22.66 13.74
CA SER A 24 11.10 -21.98 13.87
C SER A 24 10.94 -20.51 13.49
N LYS A 25 11.90 -19.66 13.86
CA LYS A 25 11.93 -18.30 13.34
C LYS A 25 12.38 -18.32 11.90
N LEU A 26 11.71 -17.55 11.03
CA LEU A 26 12.07 -17.45 9.62
C LEU A 26 13.51 -16.98 9.42
N VAL A 27 14.00 -16.12 10.30
CA VAL A 27 15.39 -15.63 10.27
C VAL A 27 16.43 -16.73 10.54
N ASP A 28 16.07 -17.76 11.30
CA ASP A 28 16.99 -18.88 11.57
C ASP A 28 17.21 -19.70 10.30
N LEU A 29 16.16 -19.93 9.52
CA LEU A 29 16.26 -20.56 8.21
C LEU A 29 17.13 -19.74 7.24
N LEU A 30 17.00 -18.41 7.25
CA LEU A 30 17.84 -17.53 6.45
C LEU A 30 19.33 -17.67 6.87
N TYR A 31 19.60 -17.63 8.17
CA TYR A 31 20.98 -17.74 8.64
C TYR A 31 21.60 -19.09 8.30
N GLU A 32 20.84 -20.17 8.41
CA GLU A 32 21.27 -21.52 8.02
C GLU A 32 21.66 -21.57 6.52
N GLN A 33 20.83 -21.00 5.64
CA GLN A 33 21.11 -20.93 4.20
C GLN A 33 22.42 -20.22 3.84
N TYR A 34 22.83 -19.24 4.66
CA TYR A 34 24.06 -18.46 4.47
C TYR A 34 25.23 -18.97 5.34
N GLY A 35 25.02 -20.04 6.12
CA GLY A 35 26.05 -20.58 7.02
C GLY A 35 26.35 -19.70 8.23
N PHE A 36 25.46 -18.80 8.61
CA PHE A 36 25.63 -17.95 9.77
C PHE A 36 25.11 -18.63 11.05
N LYS A 37 25.87 -18.49 12.13
CA LYS A 37 25.49 -19.00 13.46
C LYS A 37 24.67 -17.98 14.26
N SER A 38 24.71 -16.72 13.88
CA SER A 38 24.07 -15.62 14.62
C SER A 38 23.89 -14.36 13.77
N TRP A 39 23.07 -13.42 14.27
CA TRP A 39 22.96 -12.09 13.68
C TRP A 39 24.31 -11.32 13.65
N LYS A 40 25.24 -11.62 14.56
CA LYS A 40 26.57 -11.00 14.60
C LYS A 40 27.39 -11.41 13.36
N ASP A 41 27.34 -12.68 13.00
CA ASP A 41 28.04 -13.19 11.80
C ASP A 41 27.47 -12.53 10.55
N ALA A 42 26.14 -12.45 10.44
CA ALA A 42 25.45 -11.77 9.35
C ALA A 42 25.84 -10.28 9.28
N SER A 43 25.86 -9.59 10.41
CA SER A 43 26.24 -8.16 10.47
C SER A 43 27.68 -7.92 10.07
N ASN A 44 28.60 -8.81 10.45
CA ASN A 44 30.00 -8.73 10.05
C ASN A 44 30.20 -8.94 8.55
N THR A 45 29.42 -9.86 7.96
CA THR A 45 29.50 -10.19 6.52
C THR A 45 28.82 -9.14 5.65
N TRP A 46 27.63 -8.67 6.05
CA TRP A 46 26.82 -7.72 5.27
C TRP A 46 27.12 -6.24 5.58
N GLY A 47 27.96 -5.96 6.58
CA GLY A 47 28.41 -4.60 6.92
C GLY A 47 27.30 -3.72 7.51
N THR A 48 27.46 -2.40 7.37
CA THR A 48 26.58 -1.40 8.00
C THR A 48 25.12 -1.49 7.56
N ASN A 49 24.86 -2.00 6.35
CA ASN A 49 23.51 -2.14 5.79
C ASN A 49 22.89 -3.53 6.05
N TRP A 50 23.45 -4.33 6.95
CA TRP A 50 23.05 -5.71 7.17
C TRP A 50 21.53 -5.90 7.44
N LYS A 51 20.88 -4.96 8.12
CA LYS A 51 19.43 -5.04 8.37
C LYS A 51 18.61 -4.95 7.08
N THR A 52 18.99 -4.06 6.18
CA THR A 52 18.31 -3.90 4.88
C THR A 52 18.52 -5.14 4.01
N VAL A 53 19.75 -5.65 3.96
CA VAL A 53 20.08 -6.89 3.24
C VAL A 53 19.29 -8.06 3.82
N ARG A 54 19.31 -8.25 5.14
CA ARG A 54 18.54 -9.28 5.83
C ARG A 54 17.06 -9.21 5.48
N ASN A 55 16.44 -8.05 5.55
CA ASN A 55 15.00 -7.89 5.29
C ASN A 55 14.63 -8.16 3.83
N SER A 56 15.49 -7.79 2.89
CA SER A 56 15.33 -8.16 1.48
C SER A 56 15.35 -9.67 1.29
N LEU A 57 16.37 -10.32 1.84
CA LEU A 57 16.53 -11.78 1.75
C LEU A 57 15.43 -12.55 2.50
N LEU A 58 14.95 -12.03 3.64
CA LEU A 58 13.79 -12.60 4.33
C LEU A 58 12.53 -12.54 3.46
N GLY A 59 12.36 -11.48 2.68
CA GLY A 59 11.27 -11.38 1.70
C GLY A 59 11.32 -12.52 0.68
N ASP A 60 12.49 -12.80 0.12
CA ASP A 60 12.68 -13.88 -0.84
C ASP A 60 12.44 -15.26 -0.21
N VAL A 61 12.93 -15.48 1.02
CA VAL A 61 12.67 -16.72 1.77
C VAL A 61 11.19 -16.90 2.07
N ALA A 62 10.51 -15.82 2.49
CA ALA A 62 9.08 -15.84 2.76
C ALA A 62 8.26 -16.15 1.51
N LEU A 63 8.60 -15.57 0.35
CA LEU A 63 7.94 -15.85 -0.92
C LEU A 63 8.07 -17.31 -1.33
N LYS A 64 9.27 -17.89 -1.23
CA LYS A 64 9.54 -19.29 -1.57
C LYS A 64 8.83 -20.28 -0.64
N ASN A 65 8.48 -19.85 0.56
CA ASN A 65 7.85 -20.70 1.60
C ASN A 65 6.48 -20.15 2.04
N ALA A 66 5.78 -19.44 1.18
CA ALA A 66 4.61 -18.66 1.54
C ALA A 66 3.44 -19.49 2.12
N ASP A 67 3.35 -20.74 1.78
CA ASP A 67 2.36 -21.71 2.26
C ASP A 67 2.56 -22.13 3.72
N ARG A 68 3.78 -21.99 4.25
CA ARG A 68 4.17 -22.38 5.62
C ARG A 68 4.76 -21.25 6.46
N VAL A 69 4.97 -20.07 5.87
CA VAL A 69 5.36 -18.86 6.63
C VAL A 69 4.13 -18.23 7.23
N VAL A 70 4.17 -17.99 8.53
CA VAL A 70 3.02 -17.55 9.33
C VAL A 70 3.37 -16.41 10.29
N SER A 71 2.33 -15.73 10.72
CA SER A 71 2.35 -14.72 11.77
C SER A 71 1.23 -15.03 12.78
N VAL A 72 1.48 -14.82 14.05
CA VAL A 72 0.46 -14.88 15.11
C VAL A 72 -0.17 -13.50 15.23
N ARG A 73 -1.49 -13.41 15.06
CA ARG A 73 -2.24 -12.13 15.06
C ARG A 73 -3.46 -12.18 15.96
N ASP A 74 -3.79 -11.05 16.56
CA ASP A 74 -5.08 -10.88 17.21
C ASP A 74 -6.18 -10.73 16.15
N PRO A 75 -7.19 -11.61 16.13
CA PRO A 75 -8.28 -11.51 15.18
C PRO A 75 -9.19 -10.32 15.52
N HIS A 76 -9.61 -9.57 14.50
CA HIS A 76 -10.54 -8.47 14.69
C HIS A 76 -11.94 -9.00 15.05
N LYS A 77 -12.51 -8.55 16.19
CA LYS A 77 -13.83 -8.95 16.71
C LYS A 77 -14.04 -10.48 16.73
N PRO A 78 -13.21 -11.24 17.45
CA PRO A 78 -13.33 -12.69 17.51
C PRO A 78 -14.65 -13.12 18.18
N SER A 79 -15.24 -14.23 17.69
CA SER A 79 -16.38 -14.87 18.34
C SER A 79 -16.00 -15.40 19.72
N GLN A 80 -17.01 -15.72 20.54
CA GLN A 80 -16.78 -16.25 21.88
C GLN A 80 -15.95 -17.56 21.83
N LEU A 81 -16.25 -18.47 20.91
CA LEU A 81 -15.49 -19.70 20.69
C LEU A 81 -13.99 -19.41 20.40
N ILE A 82 -13.72 -18.46 19.51
CA ILE A 82 -12.34 -18.09 19.17
C ILE A 82 -11.60 -17.56 20.43
N LYS A 83 -12.23 -16.70 21.23
CA LYS A 83 -11.67 -16.16 22.46
C LYS A 83 -11.31 -17.28 23.46
N GLU A 84 -12.21 -18.24 23.65
CA GLU A 84 -11.98 -19.39 24.51
C GLU A 84 -10.79 -20.22 24.04
N LYS A 85 -10.72 -20.51 22.73
CA LYS A 85 -9.58 -21.24 22.15
C LYS A 85 -8.27 -20.48 22.19
N MET A 86 -8.31 -19.14 22.09
CA MET A 86 -7.11 -18.30 22.28
C MET A 86 -6.58 -18.40 23.74
N ILE A 87 -7.47 -18.44 24.73
CA ILE A 87 -7.08 -18.61 26.14
C ILE A 87 -6.50 -20.02 26.34
N GLU A 88 -7.17 -21.06 25.85
CA GLU A 88 -6.72 -22.45 25.92
C GLU A 88 -5.33 -22.63 25.30
N SER A 89 -5.06 -22.01 24.15
CA SER A 89 -3.79 -22.17 23.44
C SER A 89 -2.58 -21.58 24.17
N LYS A 90 -2.77 -20.68 25.12
CA LYS A 90 -1.68 -20.13 25.95
C LYS A 90 -1.11 -21.14 26.96
N SER A 91 -1.88 -22.15 27.30
CA SER A 91 -1.53 -23.14 28.35
C SER A 91 -1.45 -24.59 27.83
N ASN A 92 -1.59 -24.82 26.53
CA ASN A 92 -1.62 -26.15 25.92
C ASN A 92 -0.25 -26.70 25.49
N GLY A 93 0.85 -26.08 25.96
CA GLY A 93 2.20 -26.54 25.65
C GLY A 93 2.68 -26.23 24.22
N GLY A 94 2.15 -25.17 23.61
CA GLY A 94 2.56 -24.75 22.26
C GLY A 94 1.94 -25.57 21.11
N LYS A 95 0.84 -26.26 21.37
CA LYS A 95 0.08 -26.98 20.33
C LYS A 95 -0.85 -26.04 19.59
N VAL A 96 -1.03 -26.25 18.29
CA VAL A 96 -2.01 -25.55 17.48
C VAL A 96 -3.39 -26.13 17.71
N ILE A 97 -4.39 -25.27 17.86
CA ILE A 97 -5.80 -25.67 17.92
C ILE A 97 -6.45 -25.34 16.57
N GLU A 98 -6.93 -26.36 15.88
CA GLU A 98 -7.69 -26.18 14.63
C GLU A 98 -9.18 -25.99 14.97
N ILE A 99 -9.78 -24.94 14.43
CA ILE A 99 -11.23 -24.69 14.46
C ILE A 99 -11.76 -24.91 13.05
N LYS A 100 -12.39 -26.07 12.82
CA LYS A 100 -13.05 -26.39 11.54
C LYS A 100 -14.32 -25.57 11.38
N ARG A 101 -14.62 -25.14 10.15
CA ARG A 101 -15.79 -24.33 9.81
C ARG A 101 -16.41 -24.86 8.52
N ASP A 102 -17.71 -25.10 8.50
CA ASP A 102 -18.41 -25.60 7.32
C ASP A 102 -18.29 -24.63 6.15
N GLY A 103 -17.84 -25.11 5.01
CA GLY A 103 -17.68 -24.32 3.77
C GLY A 103 -16.64 -23.22 3.80
N MET A 104 -15.86 -23.08 4.90
CA MET A 104 -14.83 -22.07 5.05
C MET A 104 -13.49 -22.69 5.44
N ARG A 105 -12.41 -21.94 5.20
CA ARG A 105 -11.08 -22.34 5.67
C ARG A 105 -11.07 -22.47 7.20
N PRO A 106 -10.37 -23.45 7.77
CA PRO A 106 -10.18 -23.56 9.20
C PRO A 106 -9.43 -22.37 9.76
N ILE A 107 -9.62 -22.09 11.05
CA ILE A 107 -8.83 -21.14 11.81
C ILE A 107 -7.86 -21.92 12.67
N TYR A 108 -6.60 -21.54 12.66
CA TYR A 108 -5.56 -22.13 13.49
C TYR A 108 -5.21 -21.15 14.62
N ILE A 109 -5.30 -21.61 15.87
CA ILE A 109 -4.99 -20.81 17.05
C ILE A 109 -3.69 -21.32 17.68
N PHE A 110 -2.77 -20.40 17.95
CA PHE A 110 -1.47 -20.69 18.52
C PHE A 110 -1.01 -19.54 19.41
N GLU A 111 -0.52 -19.86 20.61
CA GLU A 111 0.02 -18.89 21.59
C GLU A 111 -0.90 -17.68 21.85
N GLY A 112 -2.19 -17.89 21.88
CA GLY A 112 -3.20 -16.86 22.17
C GLY A 112 -3.60 -15.98 20.99
N GLY A 113 -3.16 -16.27 19.78
CA GLY A 113 -3.56 -15.58 18.56
C GLY A 113 -3.98 -16.53 17.44
N SER A 114 -4.44 -16.01 16.33
CA SER A 114 -4.70 -16.79 15.12
C SER A 114 -3.51 -16.76 14.18
N LEU A 115 -3.22 -17.89 13.53
CA LEU A 115 -2.20 -17.97 12.48
C LEU A 115 -2.71 -17.35 11.20
N SER A 116 -1.94 -16.43 10.65
CA SER A 116 -2.13 -15.82 9.35
C SER A 116 -1.01 -16.26 8.41
N PHE A 117 -1.34 -16.81 7.26
CA PHE A 117 -0.35 -17.34 6.31
C PHE A 117 0.13 -16.26 5.33
N TYR A 118 1.42 -16.25 5.03
CA TYR A 118 2.00 -15.25 4.13
C TYR A 118 1.42 -15.35 2.71
N LYS A 119 1.09 -16.57 2.25
CA LYS A 119 0.42 -16.79 0.96
C LYS A 119 -0.89 -16.01 0.79
N ASP A 120 -1.60 -15.73 1.90
CA ASP A 120 -2.87 -15.01 1.85
C ASP A 120 -2.68 -13.51 1.53
N LYS A 121 -1.46 -12.99 1.70
CA LYS A 121 -1.05 -11.64 1.27
C LYS A 121 -0.59 -11.57 -0.18
N LEU A 122 -0.37 -12.69 -0.84
CA LEU A 122 0.18 -12.71 -2.18
C LEU A 122 -0.94 -12.60 -3.22
N ARG A 123 -0.67 -11.80 -4.25
CA ARG A 123 -1.50 -11.71 -5.47
C ARG A 123 -0.59 -11.81 -6.68
N GLN A 124 -1.13 -12.35 -7.75
CA GLN A 124 -0.43 -12.37 -9.03
C GLN A 124 -0.62 -11.01 -9.71
N ILE A 125 0.48 -10.30 -9.90
CA ILE A 125 0.52 -8.98 -10.56
C ILE A 125 1.60 -9.07 -11.63
N ASP A 126 1.23 -8.81 -12.88
CA ASP A 126 2.12 -8.87 -14.05
C ASP A 126 2.88 -10.22 -14.18
N GLY A 127 2.25 -11.32 -13.76
CA GLY A 127 2.82 -12.66 -13.81
C GLY A 127 3.69 -13.05 -12.61
N GLU A 128 3.92 -12.15 -11.66
CA GLU A 128 4.73 -12.38 -10.46
C GLU A 128 3.88 -12.41 -9.19
N LEU A 129 4.24 -13.30 -8.24
CA LEU A 129 3.64 -13.31 -6.90
C LEU A 129 4.17 -12.13 -6.10
N THR A 130 3.30 -11.18 -5.84
CA THR A 130 3.63 -9.92 -5.17
C THR A 130 2.90 -9.81 -3.83
N PRO A 131 3.61 -9.46 -2.73
CA PRO A 131 2.98 -9.16 -1.46
C PRO A 131 2.07 -7.93 -1.59
N THR A 132 0.84 -8.06 -1.13
CA THR A 132 -0.15 -6.98 -1.17
C THR A 132 -0.69 -6.67 0.21
N GLU A 133 -1.09 -5.44 0.42
CA GLU A 133 -1.85 -5.01 1.59
C GLU A 133 -3.24 -4.54 1.16
N VAL A 134 -4.23 -4.84 1.99
CA VAL A 134 -5.58 -4.32 1.75
C VAL A 134 -5.53 -2.80 1.93
N LEU A 135 -6.00 -2.09 0.92
CA LEU A 135 -6.14 -0.65 1.02
C LEU A 135 -7.26 -0.32 2.00
N THR A 136 -6.92 0.38 3.06
CA THR A 136 -7.85 0.84 4.10
C THR A 136 -8.26 2.29 3.85
N ASP A 137 -9.10 2.85 4.71
CA ASP A 137 -9.45 4.27 4.76
C ASP A 137 -8.34 5.16 5.34
N PHE A 138 -7.31 4.56 5.94
CA PHE A 138 -6.13 5.26 6.46
C PHE A 138 -4.91 5.05 5.55
N TRP A 139 -4.47 6.11 4.87
CA TRP A 139 -3.39 6.09 3.88
C TRP A 139 -2.11 6.74 4.42
N ALA A 140 -1.43 6.04 5.32
CA ALA A 140 -0.21 6.51 5.98
C ALA A 140 0.98 6.73 5.02
N ASP A 141 0.97 6.10 3.84
CA ASP A 141 2.02 6.21 2.82
C ASP A 141 1.94 7.48 1.97
N ILE A 142 0.86 8.27 2.11
CA ILE A 142 0.72 9.54 1.41
C ILE A 142 1.41 10.64 2.23
N ASN A 143 2.62 10.98 1.81
CA ASN A 143 3.41 12.02 2.44
C ASN A 143 3.06 13.40 1.86
N PHE A 144 2.88 14.38 2.74
CA PHE A 144 2.65 15.79 2.39
C PHE A 144 3.95 16.58 2.19
N ALA A 145 5.12 15.98 2.51
CA ALA A 145 6.42 16.61 2.27
C ALA A 145 6.68 16.77 0.77
N GLY A 146 7.20 17.89 0.36
CA GLY A 146 7.51 18.19 -1.05
C GLY A 146 6.33 18.67 -1.90
N MET A 147 5.11 18.59 -1.42
CA MET A 147 3.89 19.01 -2.10
C MET A 147 3.93 20.46 -2.62
N ALA A 148 4.64 21.34 -1.92
CA ALA A 148 4.76 22.75 -2.33
C ALA A 148 5.40 22.92 -3.72
N LYS A 149 6.28 21.99 -4.15
CA LYS A 149 6.98 22.02 -5.43
C LYS A 149 6.17 21.43 -6.60
N GLU A 150 5.11 20.67 -6.33
CA GLU A 150 4.31 20.03 -7.37
C GLU A 150 3.64 21.07 -8.28
N GLY A 151 3.73 20.89 -9.61
CA GLY A 151 3.21 21.80 -10.61
C GLY A 151 3.83 23.19 -10.57
N ALA A 152 4.92 23.41 -9.82
CA ALA A 152 5.63 24.67 -9.62
C ALA A 152 4.72 25.85 -9.21
N VAL A 153 3.63 25.59 -8.49
CA VAL A 153 2.75 26.59 -7.90
C VAL A 153 2.73 26.46 -6.38
N GLN A 154 2.94 27.58 -5.70
CA GLN A 154 2.84 27.64 -4.24
C GLN A 154 1.42 28.06 -3.85
N PHE A 155 0.71 27.16 -3.19
CA PHE A 155 -0.65 27.46 -2.68
C PHE A 155 -0.66 27.16 -1.19
N LYS A 156 -0.65 28.22 -0.38
CA LYS A 156 -0.50 28.09 1.07
C LYS A 156 -1.70 27.36 1.68
N ASN A 157 -1.41 26.40 2.56
CA ASN A 157 -2.30 25.70 3.49
C ASN A 157 -3.41 24.82 2.93
N SER A 158 -3.63 24.71 1.61
CA SER A 158 -4.76 23.92 1.09
C SER A 158 -4.45 23.06 -0.15
N LYS A 159 -3.22 23.09 -0.64
CA LYS A 159 -2.79 22.21 -1.75
C LYS A 159 -2.86 20.74 -1.34
N LYS A 160 -3.37 19.90 -2.20
CA LYS A 160 -3.38 18.44 -2.00
C LYS A 160 -2.24 17.78 -2.79
N PRO A 161 -1.57 16.76 -2.24
CA PRO A 161 -0.54 16.04 -2.99
C PRO A 161 -1.15 15.32 -4.20
N GLU A 162 -0.44 15.36 -5.33
CA GLU A 162 -0.88 14.65 -6.54
C GLU A 162 -1.01 13.14 -6.32
N LYS A 163 -0.17 12.55 -5.46
CA LYS A 163 -0.26 11.13 -5.09
C LYS A 163 -1.60 10.76 -4.45
N LEU A 164 -2.19 11.67 -3.65
CA LEU A 164 -3.52 11.46 -3.07
C LEU A 164 -4.59 11.41 -4.15
N ILE A 165 -4.61 12.41 -5.04
CA ILE A 165 -5.59 12.49 -6.10
C ILE A 165 -5.42 11.33 -7.10
N LYS A 166 -4.17 10.96 -7.42
CA LYS A 166 -3.86 9.78 -8.23
C LYS A 166 -4.57 8.53 -7.69
N ARG A 167 -4.39 8.23 -6.40
CA ARG A 167 -5.04 7.07 -5.76
C ARG A 167 -6.56 7.14 -5.82
N ILE A 168 -7.14 8.31 -5.56
CA ILE A 168 -8.60 8.50 -5.67
C ILE A 168 -9.07 8.17 -7.09
N LEU A 169 -8.40 8.70 -8.11
CA LEU A 169 -8.77 8.46 -9.50
C LEU A 169 -8.55 7.00 -9.93
N GLU A 170 -7.50 6.34 -9.45
CA GLU A 170 -7.28 4.89 -9.69
C GLU A 170 -8.39 4.00 -9.12
N LEU A 171 -8.98 4.41 -7.99
CA LEU A 171 -10.05 3.65 -7.33
C LEU A 171 -11.45 3.91 -7.91
N SER A 172 -11.64 5.06 -8.58
CA SER A 172 -12.97 5.53 -8.95
C SER A 172 -13.18 5.78 -10.45
N THR A 173 -12.13 5.72 -11.25
CA THR A 173 -12.20 6.07 -12.68
C THR A 173 -11.26 5.21 -13.52
N GLU A 174 -11.56 5.12 -14.82
CA GLU A 174 -10.70 4.55 -15.85
C GLU A 174 -10.15 5.63 -16.80
N GLU A 175 -9.18 5.27 -17.64
CA GLU A 175 -8.65 6.18 -18.68
C GLU A 175 -9.77 6.63 -19.62
N GLY A 176 -9.86 7.95 -19.85
CA GLY A 176 -10.90 8.56 -20.69
C GLY A 176 -12.13 9.05 -19.95
N ASP A 177 -12.32 8.66 -18.69
CA ASP A 177 -13.45 9.13 -17.87
C ASP A 177 -13.40 10.63 -17.61
N LEU A 178 -14.56 11.18 -17.24
CA LEU A 178 -14.74 12.59 -16.93
C LEU A 178 -14.72 12.82 -15.40
N VAL A 179 -13.79 13.63 -14.95
CA VAL A 179 -13.63 14.06 -13.55
C VAL A 179 -14.14 15.47 -13.38
N LEU A 180 -15.03 15.70 -12.41
CA LEU A 180 -15.51 17.02 -12.02
C LEU A 180 -14.95 17.45 -10.68
N ASP A 181 -14.36 18.65 -10.62
CA ASP A 181 -13.93 19.30 -9.39
C ASP A 181 -14.49 20.72 -9.32
N SER A 182 -15.50 20.92 -8.47
CA SER A 182 -16.20 22.20 -8.33
C SER A 182 -15.43 23.25 -7.53
N PHE A 183 -14.30 22.90 -6.93
CA PHE A 183 -13.49 23.77 -6.08
C PHE A 183 -12.00 23.53 -6.36
N ALA A 184 -11.58 23.90 -7.57
CA ALA A 184 -10.26 23.57 -8.11
C ALA A 184 -9.07 23.93 -7.22
N GLY A 185 -9.19 25.00 -6.44
CA GLY A 185 -8.13 25.48 -5.56
C GLY A 185 -6.85 25.75 -6.35
N SER A 186 -5.87 24.87 -6.22
CA SER A 186 -4.62 24.91 -6.98
C SER A 186 -4.64 24.03 -8.24
N ALA A 187 -5.79 23.56 -8.69
CA ALA A 187 -5.99 22.66 -9.82
C ALA A 187 -5.24 21.33 -9.74
N THR A 188 -5.10 20.74 -8.55
CA THR A 188 -4.41 19.46 -8.40
C THR A 188 -5.18 18.35 -9.10
N THR A 189 -6.51 18.31 -8.95
CA THR A 189 -7.37 17.32 -9.61
C THR A 189 -7.25 17.38 -11.13
N ALA A 190 -7.30 18.58 -11.71
CA ALA A 190 -7.15 18.76 -13.14
C ALA A 190 -5.76 18.34 -13.65
N ALA A 191 -4.71 18.70 -12.92
CA ALA A 191 -3.33 18.31 -13.24
C ALA A 191 -3.15 16.78 -13.24
N VAL A 192 -3.67 16.09 -12.22
CA VAL A 192 -3.59 14.64 -12.12
C VAL A 192 -4.45 13.96 -13.18
N SER A 193 -5.67 14.47 -13.43
CA SER A 193 -6.56 13.96 -14.48
C SER A 193 -5.87 13.98 -15.83
N LEU A 194 -5.24 15.10 -16.19
CA LEU A 194 -4.50 15.23 -17.45
C LEU A 194 -3.34 14.25 -17.54
N LYS A 195 -2.50 14.17 -16.51
CA LYS A 195 -1.35 13.24 -16.41
C LYS A 195 -1.78 11.77 -16.52
N MET A 196 -2.98 11.44 -16.06
CA MET A 196 -3.55 10.09 -16.08
C MET A 196 -4.50 9.85 -17.25
N LYS A 197 -4.57 10.77 -18.23
CA LYS A 197 -5.42 10.70 -19.43
C LYS A 197 -6.92 10.61 -19.12
N ARG A 198 -7.37 11.23 -18.05
CA ARG A 198 -8.78 11.47 -17.76
C ARG A 198 -9.18 12.83 -18.33
N LYS A 199 -10.44 12.96 -18.76
CA LYS A 199 -11.04 14.27 -19.06
C LYS A 199 -11.36 14.96 -17.74
N PHE A 200 -11.40 16.28 -17.73
CA PHE A 200 -11.76 17.02 -16.52
C PHE A 200 -12.59 18.26 -16.82
N ILE A 201 -13.43 18.58 -15.86
CA ILE A 201 -14.07 19.90 -15.71
C ILE A 201 -13.73 20.38 -14.31
N THR A 202 -13.19 21.59 -14.21
CA THR A 202 -12.86 22.16 -12.92
C THR A 202 -13.35 23.60 -12.85
N ILE A 203 -13.85 23.99 -11.69
CA ILE A 203 -14.46 25.29 -11.45
C ILE A 203 -13.71 25.96 -10.31
N GLU A 204 -13.41 27.25 -10.46
CA GLU A 204 -12.81 28.05 -9.41
C GLU A 204 -13.35 29.49 -9.47
N LEU A 205 -13.83 29.97 -8.34
CA LEU A 205 -14.45 31.30 -8.25
C LEU A 205 -13.41 32.42 -8.01
N ALA A 206 -12.33 32.09 -7.31
CA ALA A 206 -11.39 33.08 -6.83
C ALA A 206 -10.32 33.46 -7.88
N PRO A 207 -9.72 34.66 -7.78
CA PRO A 207 -8.69 35.14 -8.71
C PRO A 207 -7.45 34.25 -8.83
N HIS A 208 -7.23 33.35 -7.89
CA HIS A 208 -6.12 32.38 -7.98
C HIS A 208 -6.32 31.36 -9.13
N CYS A 209 -7.48 31.32 -9.73
CA CYS A 209 -7.70 30.64 -11.01
C CYS A 209 -6.67 31.07 -12.08
N TYR A 210 -6.41 32.37 -12.18
CA TYR A 210 -5.42 32.92 -13.11
C TYR A 210 -3.98 32.78 -12.64
N SER A 211 -3.74 32.95 -11.35
CA SER A 211 -2.38 32.97 -10.81
C SER A 211 -1.84 31.59 -10.46
N HIS A 212 -2.69 30.58 -10.29
CA HIS A 212 -2.31 29.24 -9.87
C HIS A 212 -2.81 28.13 -10.80
N CYS A 213 -4.15 28.07 -11.07
CA CYS A 213 -4.71 26.98 -11.88
C CYS A 213 -4.19 27.00 -13.32
N LEU A 214 -4.34 28.15 -13.98
CA LEU A 214 -3.94 28.31 -15.37
C LEU A 214 -2.43 28.06 -15.59
N PRO A 215 -1.50 28.69 -14.82
CA PRO A 215 -0.07 28.44 -14.97
C PRO A 215 0.33 27.00 -14.65
N ARG A 216 -0.34 26.34 -13.69
CA ARG A 216 -0.08 24.95 -13.37
C ARG A 216 -0.43 24.05 -14.55
N LEU A 217 -1.64 24.20 -15.11
CA LEU A 217 -2.09 23.36 -16.22
C LEU A 217 -1.26 23.59 -17.48
N MET A 218 -0.82 24.81 -17.77
CA MET A 218 0.11 25.08 -18.87
C MET A 218 1.41 24.30 -18.69
N ARG A 219 2.03 24.32 -17.50
CA ARG A 219 3.26 23.55 -17.21
C ARG A 219 3.04 22.05 -17.31
N VAL A 220 1.87 21.55 -16.90
CA VAL A 220 1.53 20.13 -17.04
C VAL A 220 1.48 19.76 -18.53
N VAL A 221 0.83 20.56 -19.37
CA VAL A 221 0.80 20.36 -20.84
C VAL A 221 2.22 20.38 -21.41
N ASP A 222 3.09 21.26 -20.92
CA ASP A 222 4.49 21.37 -21.32
C ASP A 222 5.38 20.23 -20.76
N GLY A 223 4.82 19.29 -20.00
CA GLY A 223 5.54 18.11 -19.54
C GLY A 223 6.34 18.30 -18.25
N GLU A 224 5.89 19.13 -17.31
CA GLU A 224 6.57 19.29 -16.02
C GLU A 224 6.73 17.94 -15.27
N GLN A 225 7.85 17.76 -14.58
CA GLN A 225 8.28 16.47 -14.02
C GLN A 225 8.13 16.35 -12.51
N SER A 226 7.25 17.14 -11.90
CA SER A 226 6.96 17.06 -10.46
C SER A 226 5.78 16.13 -10.15
N GLY A 227 5.51 15.92 -8.85
CA GLY A 227 4.39 15.11 -8.40
C GLY A 227 4.41 13.69 -8.92
N ILE A 228 3.35 13.29 -9.62
CA ILE A 228 3.18 11.93 -10.16
C ILE A 228 3.79 11.72 -11.56
N SER A 229 4.34 12.76 -12.20
CA SER A 229 4.76 12.72 -13.62
C SER A 229 5.62 11.50 -13.94
N LYS A 230 6.65 11.23 -13.14
CA LYS A 230 7.51 10.05 -13.33
C LYS A 230 6.77 8.72 -13.13
N ALA A 231 5.86 8.67 -12.14
CA ALA A 231 5.13 7.44 -11.80
C ALA A 231 4.12 7.03 -12.88
N VAL A 232 3.65 7.98 -13.71
CA VAL A 232 2.71 7.74 -14.80
C VAL A 232 3.35 7.95 -16.18
N ASN A 233 4.68 8.07 -16.25
CA ASN A 233 5.44 8.31 -17.47
C ASN A 233 4.93 9.52 -18.27
N TRP A 234 4.55 10.60 -17.58
CA TRP A 234 4.08 11.82 -18.20
C TRP A 234 5.22 12.62 -18.81
N ASN A 235 5.10 12.95 -20.10
CA ASN A 235 6.08 13.74 -20.86
C ASN A 235 5.46 14.98 -21.51
N GLY A 236 4.26 15.36 -21.06
CA GLY A 236 3.53 16.46 -21.65
C GLY A 236 2.51 16.02 -22.70
N GLY A 237 1.84 17.01 -23.25
CA GLY A 237 0.82 16.84 -24.27
C GLY A 237 -0.61 17.03 -23.76
N GLY A 238 -1.57 16.76 -24.61
CA GLY A 238 -2.96 17.08 -24.35
C GLY A 238 -3.23 18.58 -24.39
N GLY A 239 -4.24 19.01 -23.66
CA GLY A 239 -4.61 20.42 -23.58
C GLY A 239 -5.87 20.62 -22.77
N PHE A 240 -6.24 21.88 -22.56
CA PHE A 240 -7.46 22.24 -21.87
C PHE A 240 -8.05 23.52 -22.48
N LYS A 241 -9.32 23.76 -22.24
CA LYS A 241 -10.00 25.01 -22.58
C LYS A 241 -10.28 25.78 -21.29
N PHE A 242 -9.99 27.06 -21.32
CA PHE A 242 -10.28 27.97 -20.23
C PHE A 242 -11.48 28.83 -20.58
N TYR A 243 -12.45 28.93 -19.67
CA TYR A 243 -13.66 29.69 -19.87
C TYR A 243 -13.91 30.65 -18.70
N GLU A 244 -14.44 31.81 -18.99
CA GLU A 244 -15.00 32.72 -18.01
C GLU A 244 -16.51 32.75 -18.12
N LEU A 245 -17.19 32.83 -16.97
CA LEU A 245 -18.63 33.03 -16.99
C LEU A 245 -18.93 34.46 -17.43
N ALA A 246 -19.76 34.60 -18.45
CA ALA A 246 -20.31 35.89 -18.81
C ALA A 246 -21.22 36.44 -17.71
N PRO A 247 -21.48 37.76 -17.68
CA PRO A 247 -22.49 38.33 -16.80
C PRO A 247 -23.84 37.61 -16.94
N SER A 248 -24.59 37.50 -15.84
CA SER A 248 -25.91 36.85 -15.86
C SER A 248 -26.82 37.51 -16.89
N LEU A 249 -27.45 36.67 -17.73
CA LEU A 249 -28.50 37.11 -18.65
C LEU A 249 -29.84 37.38 -17.92
N LEU A 250 -29.96 36.97 -16.66
CA LEU A 250 -31.13 37.26 -15.86
C LEU A 250 -30.97 38.67 -15.25
N VAL A 251 -31.69 39.58 -15.83
CA VAL A 251 -31.87 40.96 -15.26
C VAL A 251 -32.92 40.83 -14.17
N LYS A 252 -32.59 41.37 -12.94
CA LYS A 252 -33.58 41.48 -11.87
C LYS A 252 -34.59 42.57 -12.19
#